data_a5ce50e8e0aab1302bbe91793fa75c3d
#
_entry.id   a5ce50e8e0aab1302bbe91793fa75c3d
#
_cell.length_a   1.000
_cell.length_b   1.000
_cell.length_c   1.000
_cell.angle_alpha   90.00
_cell.angle_beta   90.00
_cell.angle_gamma   90.00
#
_symmetry.space_group_name_H-M   'P 1'
#
loop_
_entity.id
_entity.type
_entity.pdbx_description
1 polymer ?
#
loop_
_entity_poly.entity_id
_entity_poly.type
_entity_poly.pdbx_seq_one_letter_code
_entity_poly.pdbx_strand_id
1 'polypeptide(L)'
;MPTELTTDTLETEINQHETVLVQFSAGWCGNCRIMKPKFKKMAGEHAHTKFYMIDAEKNPNSRKLANVSNLPTFAYFKNGELVNQIQTNKTNLLIDFVNEATTN
;
A
#
# COMPACT_ATOMS: atom_id res chain seq x y z
N MET A 1 1.35 11.73 5.69
CA MET A 1 0.67 10.76 6.57
C MET A 1 -0.08 9.75 5.73
N PRO A 2 0.03 8.45 6.03
CA PRO A 2 -0.78 7.46 5.32
C PRO A 2 -2.23 7.58 5.77
N THR A 3 -3.12 7.27 4.85
CA THR A 3 -4.55 7.28 5.12
C THR A 3 -5.02 5.84 5.33
N GLU A 4 -5.66 5.59 6.45
CA GLU A 4 -6.37 4.33 6.68
C GLU A 4 -7.68 4.40 5.90
N LEU A 5 -7.80 3.59 4.86
CA LEU A 5 -9.00 3.60 4.02
C LEU A 5 -10.01 2.63 4.61
N THR A 6 -11.13 3.16 5.09
CA THR A 6 -12.15 2.36 5.78
C THR A 6 -13.32 1.96 4.88
N THR A 7 -13.31 2.41 3.63
CA THR A 7 -14.34 2.08 2.65
C THR A 7 -13.70 1.36 1.47
N ASP A 8 -14.50 0.57 0.76
CA ASP A 8 -14.05 -0.24 -0.38
C ASP A 8 -13.97 0.59 -1.66
N THR A 9 -13.17 1.68 -1.61
CA THR A 9 -13.11 2.72 -2.64
C THR A 9 -11.70 3.04 -3.11
N LEU A 10 -10.77 2.08 -2.99
CA LEU A 10 -9.38 2.31 -3.38
C LEU A 10 -9.25 2.68 -4.85
N GLU A 11 -10.08 2.12 -5.72
CA GLU A 11 -10.05 2.45 -7.15
C GLU A 11 -10.25 3.94 -7.39
N THR A 12 -11.18 4.56 -6.67
CA THR A 12 -11.40 6.00 -6.76
C THR A 12 -10.16 6.77 -6.34
N GLU A 13 -9.53 6.33 -5.24
CA GLU A 13 -8.36 7.02 -4.69
C GLU A 13 -7.16 6.93 -5.63
N ILE A 14 -6.89 5.76 -6.20
CA ILE A 14 -5.73 5.61 -7.08
C ILE A 14 -5.89 6.39 -8.39
N ASN A 15 -7.11 6.70 -8.79
CA ASN A 15 -7.37 7.49 -10.00
C ASN A 15 -7.27 8.99 -9.75
N GLN A 16 -7.18 9.43 -8.49
CA GLN A 16 -7.11 10.85 -8.14
C GLN A 16 -5.67 11.34 -7.92
N HIS A 17 -4.69 10.44 -7.93
CA HIS A 17 -3.30 10.79 -7.61
C HIS A 17 -2.35 10.12 -8.59
N GLU A 18 -1.27 10.81 -8.90
CA GLU A 18 -0.27 10.29 -9.86
C GLU A 18 0.39 9.01 -9.34
N THR A 19 0.87 9.04 -8.10
CA THR A 19 1.54 7.88 -7.49
C THR A 19 0.89 7.55 -6.17
N VAL A 20 0.49 6.28 -6.02
CA VAL A 20 -0.17 5.79 -4.82
C VAL A 20 0.50 4.51 -4.36
N LEU A 21 0.85 4.45 -3.09
CA LEU A 21 1.36 3.24 -2.43
C LEU A 21 0.30 2.71 -1.46
N VAL A 22 0.12 1.40 -1.44
CA VAL A 22 -0.91 0.76 -0.63
C VAL A 22 -0.32 -0.41 0.15
N GLN A 23 -0.64 -0.48 1.45
CA GLN A 23 -0.43 -1.68 2.25
C GLN A 23 -1.78 -2.39 2.41
N PHE A 24 -1.88 -3.59 1.85
CA PHE A 24 -3.02 -4.47 2.07
C PHE A 24 -2.76 -5.31 3.32
N SER A 25 -3.70 -5.30 4.24
CA SER A 25 -3.55 -5.91 5.57
C SER A 25 -4.80 -6.68 5.97
N ALA A 26 -4.74 -7.31 7.14
CA ALA A 26 -5.90 -7.88 7.81
C ALA A 26 -5.69 -7.77 9.32
N GLY A 27 -6.78 -7.78 10.07
CA GLY A 27 -6.72 -7.60 11.53
C GLY A 27 -5.95 -8.69 12.25
N TRP A 28 -5.93 -9.92 11.70
CA TRP A 28 -5.24 -11.08 12.30
C TRP A 28 -3.77 -11.17 11.92
N CYS A 29 -3.30 -10.34 11.01
CA CYS A 29 -1.98 -10.48 10.40
C CYS A 29 -0.90 -9.82 11.26
N GLY A 30 -0.06 -10.64 11.92
CA GLY A 30 1.03 -10.15 12.77
C GLY A 30 2.09 -9.38 11.98
N ASN A 31 2.46 -9.88 10.80
CA ASN A 31 3.45 -9.21 9.94
C ASN A 31 2.94 -7.84 9.45
N CYS A 32 1.64 -7.73 9.18
CA CYS A 32 1.03 -6.45 8.81
C CYS A 32 1.19 -5.43 9.94
N ARG A 33 0.98 -5.88 11.17
CA ARG A 33 1.12 -5.02 12.36
C ARG A 33 2.54 -4.54 12.56
N ILE A 34 3.53 -5.41 12.27
CA ILE A 34 4.94 -5.06 12.36
C ILE A 34 5.33 -4.04 11.29
N MET A 35 4.83 -4.22 10.07
CA MET A 35 5.20 -3.38 8.95
C MET A 35 4.49 -2.03 8.92
N LYS A 36 3.32 -1.93 9.56
CA LYS A 36 2.49 -0.72 9.55
C LYS A 36 3.24 0.54 10.00
N PRO A 37 3.93 0.55 11.15
CA PRO A 37 4.66 1.75 11.58
C PRO A 37 5.81 2.10 10.64
N LYS A 38 6.42 1.13 9.99
CA LYS A 38 7.50 1.36 9.02
C LYS A 38 6.94 2.03 7.76
N PHE A 39 5.81 1.55 7.28
CA PHE A 39 5.11 2.15 6.14
C PHE A 39 4.69 3.59 6.45
N LYS A 40 4.17 3.83 7.66
CA LYS A 40 3.78 5.18 8.11
C LYS A 40 4.97 6.13 8.13
N LYS A 41 6.13 5.66 8.60
CA LYS A 41 7.33 6.48 8.63
C LYS A 41 7.74 6.90 7.22
N MET A 42 7.70 5.97 6.29
CA MET A 42 8.04 6.26 4.90
C MET A 42 7.06 7.25 4.27
N ALA A 43 5.79 7.16 4.61
CA ALA A 43 4.79 8.12 4.14
C ALA A 43 5.14 9.55 4.56
N GLY A 44 5.67 9.71 5.76
CA GLY A 44 6.12 11.01 6.24
C GLY A 44 7.33 11.56 5.49
N GLU A 45 8.11 10.68 4.86
CA GLU A 45 9.32 11.05 4.11
C GLU A 45 9.04 11.36 2.64
N HIS A 46 7.83 11.09 2.15
CA HIS A 46 7.45 11.26 0.75
C HIS A 46 6.15 12.04 0.63
N ALA A 47 6.22 13.35 0.89
CA ALA A 47 5.04 14.20 1.01
C ALA A 47 4.20 14.32 -0.26
N HIS A 48 4.79 14.06 -1.43
CA HIS A 48 4.08 14.19 -2.71
C HIS A 48 3.46 12.87 -3.18
N THR A 49 3.61 11.81 -2.41
CA THR A 49 3.07 10.50 -2.75
C THR A 49 1.98 10.13 -1.74
N LYS A 50 0.88 9.59 -2.22
CA LYS A 50 -0.19 9.12 -1.34
C LYS A 50 0.08 7.70 -0.86
N PHE A 51 -0.06 7.49 0.44
CA PHE A 51 0.09 6.19 1.07
C PHE A 51 -1.24 5.81 1.72
N TYR A 52 -1.74 4.64 1.37
CA TYR A 52 -2.99 4.11 1.94
C TYR A 52 -2.73 2.79 2.63
N MET A 53 -3.51 2.53 3.68
CA MET A 53 -3.58 1.22 4.31
C MET A 53 -5.02 0.77 4.25
N ILE A 54 -5.26 -0.48 3.85
CA ILE A 54 -6.60 -0.99 3.69
C ILE A 54 -6.66 -2.45 4.14
N ASP A 55 -7.79 -2.81 4.76
CA ASP A 55 -8.07 -4.19 5.15
C ASP A 55 -8.56 -4.95 3.91
N ALA A 56 -7.77 -5.92 3.48
CA ALA A 56 -8.05 -6.67 2.25
C ALA A 56 -9.25 -7.59 2.39
N GLU A 57 -9.54 -8.06 3.60
CA GLU A 57 -10.67 -8.96 3.82
C GLU A 57 -12.00 -8.23 3.85
N LYS A 58 -12.01 -7.01 4.42
CA LYS A 58 -13.22 -6.21 4.51
C LYS A 58 -13.52 -5.43 3.23
N ASN A 59 -12.56 -5.35 2.31
CA ASN A 59 -12.68 -4.52 1.11
C ASN A 59 -12.33 -5.34 -0.14
N PRO A 60 -13.22 -6.27 -0.53
CA PRO A 60 -12.92 -7.22 -1.61
C PRO A 60 -12.72 -6.58 -2.98
N ASN A 61 -13.40 -5.48 -3.28
CA ASN A 61 -13.22 -4.82 -4.56
C ASN A 61 -11.85 -4.13 -4.64
N SER A 62 -11.44 -3.49 -3.56
CA SER A 62 -10.11 -2.87 -3.46
C SER A 62 -9.01 -3.91 -3.53
N ARG A 63 -9.20 -5.06 -2.88
CA ARG A 63 -8.24 -6.16 -2.90
C ARG A 63 -7.94 -6.63 -4.33
N LYS A 64 -8.93 -6.62 -5.20
CA LYS A 64 -8.79 -7.11 -6.58
C LYS A 64 -7.92 -6.22 -7.47
N LEU A 65 -7.59 -5.02 -7.01
CA LEU A 65 -6.75 -4.09 -7.78
C LEU A 65 -5.28 -4.53 -7.81
N ALA A 66 -4.90 -5.47 -6.94
CA ALA A 66 -3.59 -6.10 -6.95
C ALA A 66 -3.77 -7.60 -6.74
N ASN A 67 -2.69 -8.36 -6.84
CA ASN A 67 -2.73 -9.81 -6.59
C ASN A 67 -2.40 -10.07 -5.13
N VAL A 68 -3.41 -9.98 -4.26
CA VAL A 68 -3.22 -10.07 -2.81
C VAL A 68 -3.50 -11.49 -2.35
N SER A 69 -2.50 -12.38 -2.45
CA SER A 69 -2.61 -13.77 -2.01
C SER A 69 -2.06 -13.98 -0.60
N ASN A 70 -1.12 -13.15 -0.16
CA ASN A 70 -0.53 -13.18 1.17
C ASN A 70 -0.44 -11.78 1.74
N LEU A 71 -0.29 -11.64 3.05
CA LEU A 71 -0.28 -10.36 3.74
C LEU A 71 0.98 -10.20 4.58
N PRO A 72 1.52 -8.99 4.69
CA PRO A 72 1.08 -7.79 3.97
C PRO A 72 1.52 -7.81 2.51
N THR A 73 0.69 -7.29 1.63
CA THR A 73 1.08 -7.01 0.25
C THR A 73 1.16 -5.50 0.09
N PHE A 74 2.28 -5.05 -0.48
CA PHE A 74 2.48 -3.65 -0.82
C PHE A 74 2.39 -3.50 -2.33
N ALA A 75 1.67 -2.50 -2.79
CA ALA A 75 1.50 -2.26 -4.22
C ALA A 75 1.67 -0.78 -4.50
N TYR A 76 2.19 -0.44 -5.70
CA TYR A 76 2.12 0.95 -6.10
C TYR A 76 1.50 1.08 -7.49
N PHE A 77 0.79 2.18 -7.62
CA PHE A 77 0.00 2.51 -8.80
C PHE A 77 0.50 3.83 -9.35
N LYS A 78 0.53 3.95 -10.67
CA LYS A 78 0.84 5.21 -11.35
C LYS A 78 -0.24 5.49 -12.36
N ASN A 79 -0.81 6.69 -12.25
CA ASN A 79 -1.88 7.13 -13.13
C ASN A 79 -3.03 6.11 -13.20
N GLY A 80 -3.37 5.53 -12.06
CA GLY A 80 -4.48 4.59 -11.92
C GLY A 80 -4.15 3.14 -12.25
N GLU A 81 -2.91 2.83 -12.63
CA GLU A 81 -2.53 1.46 -13.03
C GLU A 81 -1.52 0.85 -12.07
N LEU A 82 -1.70 -0.43 -11.77
CA LEU A 82 -0.76 -1.19 -10.96
C LEU A 82 0.55 -1.33 -11.71
N VAL A 83 1.65 -0.86 -11.09
CA VAL A 83 2.98 -0.96 -11.69
C VAL A 83 3.74 -2.15 -11.11
N ASN A 84 3.73 -2.31 -9.78
CA ASN A 84 4.46 -3.39 -9.13
C ASN A 84 3.87 -3.66 -7.75
N GLN A 85 4.18 -4.84 -7.22
CA GLN A 85 3.78 -5.22 -5.88
C GLN A 85 4.80 -6.17 -5.28
N ILE A 86 4.92 -6.17 -3.96
CA ILE A 86 5.71 -7.16 -3.22
C ILE A 86 4.96 -7.61 -1.99
N GLN A 87 5.32 -8.78 -1.50
CA GLN A 87 4.84 -9.27 -0.22
C GLN A 87 6.08 -9.53 0.63
N THR A 88 6.22 -8.82 1.76
CA THR A 88 7.42 -8.91 2.58
C THR A 88 7.16 -8.50 4.02
N ASN A 89 7.95 -9.06 4.94
CA ASN A 89 8.05 -8.61 6.34
C ASN A 89 9.44 -8.03 6.63
N LYS A 90 10.19 -7.68 5.59
CA LYS A 90 11.56 -7.17 5.73
C LYS A 90 11.61 -5.68 5.41
N THR A 91 12.11 -4.91 6.37
CA THR A 91 12.17 -3.44 6.27
C THR A 91 12.98 -2.97 5.07
N ASN A 92 14.14 -3.60 4.81
CA ASN A 92 15.01 -3.19 3.71
C ASN A 92 14.33 -3.38 2.35
N LEU A 93 13.56 -4.45 2.19
CA LEU A 93 12.84 -4.69 0.94
C LEU A 93 11.71 -3.68 0.75
N LEU A 94 11.03 -3.30 1.83
CA LEU A 94 10.00 -2.27 1.77
C LEU A 94 10.60 -0.91 1.41
N ILE A 95 11.75 -0.56 1.99
CA ILE A 95 12.44 0.69 1.68
C ILE A 95 12.78 0.74 0.18
N ASP A 96 13.35 -0.33 -0.36
CA ASP A 96 13.70 -0.39 -1.78
C ASP A 96 12.46 -0.25 -2.67
N PHE A 97 11.38 -0.89 -2.28
CA PHE A 97 10.11 -0.83 -3.02
C PHE A 97 9.53 0.59 -3.04
N VAL A 98 9.51 1.24 -1.87
CA VAL A 98 9.01 2.61 -1.77
C VAL A 98 9.89 3.57 -2.59
N ASN A 99 11.21 3.38 -2.54
CA ASN A 99 12.14 4.19 -3.34
C ASN A 99 11.89 4.00 -4.84
N GLU A 100 11.65 2.78 -5.29
CA GLU A 100 11.29 2.50 -6.68
C GLU A 100 10.03 3.29 -7.07
N ALA A 101 9.00 3.24 -6.24
CA ALA A 101 7.73 3.90 -6.53
C ALA A 101 7.84 5.42 -6.57
N THR A 102 8.71 6.00 -5.75
CA THR A 102 8.79 7.46 -5.57
C THR A 102 9.84 8.14 -6.43
N THR A 103 10.70 7.38 -7.10
CA THR A 103 11.76 7.96 -7.95
C THR A 103 11.40 8.03 -9.44
N ASN A 104 10.29 7.47 -9.83
CA ASN A 104 9.87 7.45 -11.25
C ASN A 104 8.87 8.55 -11.57
#